data_c51c34937d97fee7dae57e9fd61c0ad3
#
_entry.id   c51c34937d97fee7dae57e9fd61c0ad3
#
_cell.length_a   1.000
_cell.length_b   1.000
_cell.length_c   1.000
_cell.angle_alpha   90.00
_cell.angle_beta   90.00
_cell.angle_gamma   90.00
#
_symmetry.space_group_name_H-M   'P 1'
#
loop_
_entity.id
_entity.type
_entity.pdbx_description
1 polymer ?
#
loop_
_entity_poly.entity_id
_entity_poly.type
_entity_poly.pdbx_seq_one_letter_code
_entity_poly.pdbx_strand_id
1 'polypeptide(L)'
;MTVYVITHKPFKYADKLPSGYLPMMVGANSNANPDNYLADNTLENISDKNPYYCELTGLYWIWKNSASENVGLAHYRRYFYERSIGGRNAMYLYLLIMGNKVKPISTDKLDDLLTEYDWIVAHPENEGGGDLWNQFAKDNNILDMQHTRDVISEKYPDYVAAFDEVMHSSSWMSPYNMFYASKNKMDEYCKWLFDILFEVEKRTDMSGYTDYQKRLYGFLSERLLNVWLKKHSEYKVKYLTVFKSDDLDRKALIRRITNHFGITKGVNN
;
A
#
# COMPACT_ATOMS: atom_id res chain seq x y z
N MET A 1 12.87 -8.04 12.91
CA MET A 1 12.63 -7.37 11.63
C MET A 1 11.98 -8.30 10.62
N THR A 2 10.91 -7.87 9.95
CA THR A 2 10.26 -8.68 8.89
C THR A 2 9.53 -7.77 7.91
N VAL A 3 9.72 -7.96 6.60
CA VAL A 3 8.88 -7.38 5.54
C VAL A 3 7.92 -8.43 5.04
N TYR A 4 6.65 -8.27 5.32
CA TYR A 4 5.60 -9.16 4.85
C TYR A 4 5.23 -8.81 3.40
N VAL A 5 5.33 -9.80 2.51
CA VAL A 5 5.04 -9.65 1.08
C VAL A 5 3.65 -10.18 0.80
N ILE A 6 2.69 -9.28 0.76
CA ILE A 6 1.27 -9.62 0.60
C ILE A 6 0.98 -10.15 -0.80
N THR A 7 0.35 -11.31 -0.86
CA THR A 7 -0.07 -11.97 -2.11
C THR A 7 -1.41 -12.67 -1.95
N HIS A 8 -2.16 -12.78 -3.04
CA HIS A 8 -3.39 -13.59 -3.13
C HIS A 8 -3.19 -14.84 -4.02
N LYS A 9 -1.94 -15.11 -4.43
CA LYS A 9 -1.57 -16.22 -5.31
C LYS A 9 -0.05 -16.46 -5.28
N PRO A 10 0.43 -17.62 -5.72
CA PRO A 10 1.85 -17.85 -5.97
C PRO A 10 2.44 -16.82 -6.94
N PHE A 11 3.71 -16.45 -6.75
CA PHE A 11 4.37 -15.44 -7.58
C PHE A 11 5.85 -15.77 -7.83
N LYS A 12 6.30 -15.56 -9.07
CA LYS A 12 7.63 -15.96 -9.55
C LYS A 12 8.80 -15.25 -8.86
N TYR A 13 8.57 -14.11 -8.22
CA TYR A 13 9.62 -13.34 -7.57
C TYR A 13 9.92 -13.82 -6.14
N ALA A 14 9.15 -14.78 -5.61
CA ALA A 14 9.31 -15.29 -4.26
C ALA A 14 10.74 -15.83 -4.00
N ASP A 15 11.29 -16.56 -4.94
CA ASP A 15 12.64 -17.15 -4.83
C ASP A 15 13.79 -16.13 -4.89
N LYS A 16 13.48 -14.85 -5.18
CA LYS A 16 14.44 -13.75 -5.31
C LYS A 16 14.35 -12.73 -4.19
N LEU A 17 13.48 -13.00 -3.23
CA LEU A 17 13.30 -12.11 -2.07
C LEU A 17 14.56 -12.12 -1.19
N PRO A 18 14.97 -10.96 -0.66
CA PRO A 18 16.03 -10.91 0.35
C PRO A 18 15.64 -11.64 1.64
N SER A 19 16.64 -11.98 2.44
CA SER A 19 16.41 -12.44 3.82
C SER A 19 15.55 -11.43 4.59
N GLY A 20 14.64 -11.92 5.45
CA GLY A 20 13.72 -11.09 6.21
C GLY A 20 12.45 -10.68 5.44
N TYR A 21 12.34 -11.02 4.14
CA TYR A 21 11.10 -10.87 3.37
C TYR A 21 10.29 -12.16 3.43
N LEU A 22 9.08 -12.09 3.96
CA LEU A 22 8.22 -13.25 4.20
C LEU A 22 6.93 -13.17 3.36
N PRO A 23 6.74 -14.03 2.34
CA PRO A 23 5.49 -14.12 1.62
C PRO A 23 4.31 -14.45 2.53
N MET A 24 3.19 -13.71 2.36
CA MET A 24 1.98 -13.89 3.13
C MET A 24 0.77 -13.98 2.21
N MET A 25 0.08 -15.14 2.24
CA MET A 25 -1.17 -15.35 1.52
C MET A 25 -2.30 -14.67 2.26
N VAL A 26 -2.99 -13.74 1.58
CA VAL A 26 -4.17 -13.06 2.13
C VAL A 26 -5.46 -13.61 1.52
N GLY A 27 -6.56 -13.51 2.29
CA GLY A 27 -7.79 -14.18 1.94
C GLY A 27 -7.61 -15.69 1.86
N ALA A 28 -6.76 -16.26 2.73
CA ALA A 28 -6.36 -17.66 2.69
C ALA A 28 -7.53 -18.61 2.97
N ASN A 29 -8.69 -18.13 3.43
CA ASN A 29 -9.93 -18.91 3.49
C ASN A 29 -10.51 -19.21 2.11
N SER A 30 -10.16 -18.42 1.08
CA SER A 30 -10.69 -18.55 -0.28
C SER A 30 -9.61 -18.73 -1.33
N ASN A 31 -8.37 -18.31 -1.05
CA ASN A 31 -7.24 -18.39 -1.98
C ASN A 31 -6.40 -19.64 -1.71
N ALA A 32 -6.09 -20.40 -2.78
CA ALA A 32 -5.18 -21.54 -2.68
C ALA A 32 -3.76 -21.08 -2.31
N ASN A 33 -3.11 -21.83 -1.41
CA ASN A 33 -1.75 -21.57 -0.92
C ASN A 33 -0.81 -22.76 -1.15
N PRO A 34 -0.53 -23.14 -2.42
CA PRO A 34 0.26 -24.33 -2.74
C PRO A 34 1.72 -24.23 -2.32
N ASP A 35 2.26 -23.02 -2.18
CA ASP A 35 3.65 -22.77 -1.78
C ASP A 35 3.80 -22.66 -0.24
N ASN A 36 2.74 -22.94 0.52
CA ASN A 36 2.73 -22.88 1.99
C ASN A 36 3.25 -21.56 2.56
N TYR A 37 2.91 -20.43 1.94
CA TYR A 37 3.20 -19.10 2.50
C TYR A 37 2.50 -18.93 3.85
N LEU A 38 3.01 -18.02 4.68
CA LEU A 38 2.29 -17.61 5.88
C LEU A 38 0.86 -17.20 5.49
N ALA A 39 -0.15 -17.69 6.20
CA ALA A 39 -1.54 -17.47 5.85
C ALA A 39 -2.23 -16.52 6.84
N ASP A 40 -2.98 -15.55 6.32
CA ASP A 40 -3.69 -14.56 7.13
C ASP A 40 -4.95 -15.09 7.84
N ASN A 41 -5.32 -16.36 7.62
CA ASN A 41 -6.46 -17.02 8.27
C ASN A 41 -6.12 -17.80 9.54
N THR A 42 -4.91 -17.59 10.07
CA THR A 42 -4.46 -18.19 11.33
C THR A 42 -4.57 -17.19 12.48
N LEU A 43 -4.62 -17.69 13.75
CA LEU A 43 -4.65 -16.85 14.93
C LEU A 43 -5.74 -15.75 14.89
N GLU A 44 -5.49 -14.58 15.47
CA GLU A 44 -6.42 -13.44 15.40
C GLU A 44 -6.40 -12.82 14.01
N ASN A 45 -7.51 -12.87 13.26
CA ASN A 45 -7.55 -12.50 11.85
C ASN A 45 -8.92 -11.98 11.39
N ILE A 46 -8.92 -11.38 10.20
CA ILE A 46 -10.10 -10.94 9.44
C ILE A 46 -10.03 -11.44 7.97
N SER A 47 -9.47 -12.62 7.74
CA SER A 47 -9.22 -13.17 6.40
C SER A 47 -10.48 -13.23 5.52
N ASP A 48 -11.66 -13.49 6.11
CA ASP A 48 -12.95 -13.52 5.40
C ASP A 48 -13.34 -12.16 4.78
N LYS A 49 -12.78 -11.05 5.31
CA LYS A 49 -13.02 -9.70 4.80
C LYS A 49 -12.12 -9.35 3.59
N ASN A 50 -11.24 -10.26 3.14
CA ASN A 50 -10.27 -9.97 2.08
C ASN A 50 -10.89 -9.42 0.78
N PRO A 51 -12.06 -9.84 0.30
CA PRO A 51 -12.68 -9.24 -0.89
C PRO A 51 -12.86 -7.72 -0.81
N TYR A 52 -13.01 -7.18 0.39
CA TYR A 52 -13.27 -5.76 0.66
C TYR A 52 -12.06 -5.02 1.23
N TYR A 53 -11.27 -5.71 2.07
CA TYR A 53 -10.11 -5.17 2.78
C TYR A 53 -8.79 -5.40 2.05
N CYS A 54 -8.75 -6.28 1.05
CA CYS A 54 -7.56 -6.56 0.24
C CYS A 54 -6.33 -6.91 1.12
N GLU A 55 -5.21 -6.19 0.92
CA GLU A 55 -3.98 -6.35 1.69
C GLU A 55 -4.12 -6.07 3.19
N LEU A 56 -5.17 -5.38 3.58
CA LEU A 56 -5.39 -5.02 4.98
C LEU A 56 -5.70 -6.23 5.86
N THR A 57 -6.18 -7.34 5.32
CA THR A 57 -6.33 -8.57 6.11
C THR A 57 -4.97 -9.10 6.57
N GLY A 58 -3.95 -8.97 5.71
CA GLY A 58 -2.56 -9.23 6.09
C GLY A 58 -2.03 -8.22 7.10
N LEU A 59 -2.31 -6.92 6.91
CA LEU A 59 -1.90 -5.88 7.86
C LEU A 59 -2.53 -6.11 9.24
N TYR A 60 -3.81 -6.49 9.30
CA TYR A 60 -4.49 -6.84 10.55
C TYR A 60 -3.80 -8.02 11.24
N TRP A 61 -3.51 -9.08 10.48
CA TRP A 61 -2.81 -10.24 11.02
C TRP A 61 -1.42 -9.87 11.59
N ILE A 62 -0.65 -9.05 10.87
CA ILE A 62 0.67 -8.55 11.30
C ILE A 62 0.52 -7.75 12.61
N TRP A 63 -0.46 -6.86 12.67
CA TRP A 63 -0.74 -6.08 13.87
C TRP A 63 -0.98 -6.96 15.09
N LYS A 64 -1.81 -7.97 14.95
CA LYS A 64 -2.26 -8.82 16.06
C LYS A 64 -1.25 -9.90 16.46
N ASN A 65 -0.45 -10.40 15.51
CA ASN A 65 0.27 -11.65 15.71
C ASN A 65 1.79 -11.56 15.50
N SER A 66 2.30 -10.49 14.88
CA SER A 66 3.73 -10.37 14.64
C SER A 66 4.51 -10.00 15.92
N ALA A 67 5.55 -10.75 16.21
CA ALA A 67 6.50 -10.47 17.29
C ALA A 67 7.77 -9.71 16.83
N SER A 68 7.84 -9.31 15.54
CA SER A 68 8.99 -8.58 15.01
C SER A 68 9.05 -7.16 15.58
N GLU A 69 10.22 -6.69 15.97
CA GLU A 69 10.44 -5.33 16.49
C GLU A 69 10.19 -4.26 15.42
N ASN A 70 10.65 -4.55 14.17
CA ASN A 70 10.41 -3.71 13.01
C ASN A 70 9.67 -4.51 11.96
N VAL A 71 8.67 -3.88 11.34
CA VAL A 71 7.75 -4.53 10.40
C VAL A 71 7.56 -3.68 9.16
N GLY A 72 7.43 -4.34 8.03
CA GLY A 72 7.09 -3.70 6.77
C GLY A 72 6.04 -4.48 6.00
N LEU A 73 5.38 -3.75 5.10
CA LEU A 73 4.41 -4.29 4.18
C LEU A 73 4.85 -3.98 2.75
N ALA A 74 4.99 -5.02 1.94
CA ALA A 74 5.24 -4.95 0.52
C ALA A 74 4.22 -5.82 -0.23
N HIS A 75 4.15 -5.70 -1.55
CA HIS A 75 3.27 -6.53 -2.36
C HIS A 75 4.08 -7.48 -3.24
N TYR A 76 3.50 -8.58 -3.64
CA TYR A 76 4.14 -9.61 -4.48
C TYR A 76 4.75 -9.10 -5.80
N ARG A 77 4.43 -7.88 -6.20
CA ARG A 77 4.97 -7.21 -7.39
C ARG A 77 5.58 -5.85 -7.13
N ARG A 78 5.55 -5.32 -5.90
CA ARG A 78 6.03 -3.98 -5.57
C ARG A 78 6.96 -4.03 -4.37
N TYR A 79 8.13 -3.43 -4.54
CA TYR A 79 9.20 -3.45 -3.53
C TYR A 79 9.87 -2.11 -3.43
N PHE A 80 10.28 -1.72 -2.23
CA PHE A 80 11.14 -0.57 -2.03
C PHE A 80 12.49 -0.80 -2.68
N TYR A 81 12.98 0.23 -3.36
CA TYR A 81 14.34 0.31 -3.85
C TYR A 81 15.20 1.14 -2.87
N GLU A 82 16.48 0.80 -2.73
CA GLU A 82 17.37 1.42 -1.73
C GLU A 82 17.62 2.92 -1.94
N ARG A 83 17.28 3.46 -3.12
CA ARG A 83 17.51 4.86 -3.47
C ARG A 83 16.19 5.57 -3.72
N SER A 84 16.13 6.82 -3.30
CA SER A 84 15.04 7.73 -3.66
C SER A 84 15.38 8.38 -5.01
N ILE A 85 14.97 7.76 -6.11
CA ILE A 85 15.22 8.27 -7.48
C ILE A 85 14.00 8.98 -8.05
N GLY A 86 12.95 9.18 -7.27
CA GLY A 86 11.69 9.79 -7.66
C GLY A 86 10.55 8.80 -7.85
N GLY A 87 9.46 9.23 -8.44
CA GLY A 87 8.26 8.43 -8.68
C GLY A 87 8.38 7.46 -9.87
N ARG A 88 7.24 6.93 -10.29
CA ARG A 88 7.10 5.89 -11.33
C ARG A 88 7.87 6.16 -12.62
N ASN A 89 7.80 7.36 -13.15
CA ASN A 89 8.45 7.70 -14.44
C ASN A 89 9.97 7.67 -14.35
N ALA A 90 10.53 8.18 -13.26
CA ALA A 90 11.97 8.11 -13.00
C ALA A 90 12.42 6.65 -12.84
N MET A 91 11.60 5.81 -12.18
CA MET A 91 11.87 4.38 -12.04
C MET A 91 11.85 3.65 -13.39
N TYR A 92 10.95 3.97 -14.29
CA TYR A 92 10.92 3.36 -15.63
C TYR A 92 12.22 3.65 -16.39
N LEU A 93 12.67 4.91 -16.41
CA LEU A 93 13.94 5.28 -17.05
C LEU A 93 15.13 4.54 -16.41
N TYR A 94 15.13 4.48 -15.08
CA TYR A 94 16.19 3.79 -14.34
C TYR A 94 16.24 2.30 -14.66
N LEU A 95 15.09 1.62 -14.74
CA LEU A 95 14.98 0.20 -15.09
C LEU A 95 15.43 -0.11 -16.52
N LEU A 96 15.24 0.80 -17.49
CA LEU A 96 15.76 0.63 -18.86
C LEU A 96 17.30 0.52 -18.87
N ILE A 97 17.97 1.22 -17.93
CA ILE A 97 19.43 1.25 -17.83
C ILE A 97 19.94 0.09 -16.97
N MET A 98 19.37 -0.09 -15.78
CA MET A 98 19.86 -1.00 -14.75
C MET A 98 19.28 -2.41 -14.83
N GLY A 99 18.06 -2.56 -15.36
CA GLY A 99 17.39 -3.85 -15.57
C GLY A 99 17.39 -4.73 -14.32
N ASN A 100 17.81 -5.97 -14.47
CA ASN A 100 17.84 -7.00 -13.42
C ASN A 100 18.81 -6.71 -12.25
N LYS A 101 19.59 -5.63 -12.30
CA LYS A 101 20.42 -5.18 -11.17
C LYS A 101 19.60 -4.53 -10.06
N VAL A 102 18.36 -4.12 -10.35
CA VAL A 102 17.44 -3.56 -9.35
C VAL A 102 16.88 -4.70 -8.51
N LYS A 103 17.01 -4.55 -7.19
CA LYS A 103 16.56 -5.52 -6.18
C LYS A 103 15.86 -4.81 -5.04
N PRO A 104 15.00 -5.49 -4.27
CA PRO A 104 14.44 -4.93 -3.04
C PRO A 104 15.57 -4.52 -2.07
N ILE A 105 15.35 -3.43 -1.36
CA ILE A 105 16.24 -3.02 -0.25
C ILE A 105 16.29 -4.12 0.80
N SER A 106 17.46 -4.38 1.39
CA SER A 106 17.59 -5.38 2.47
C SER A 106 16.95 -4.88 3.78
N THR A 107 16.53 -5.81 4.62
CA THR A 107 15.99 -5.50 5.95
C THR A 107 17.01 -4.77 6.83
N ASP A 108 18.29 -5.12 6.74
CA ASP A 108 19.35 -4.43 7.50
C ASP A 108 19.43 -2.95 7.13
N LYS A 109 19.36 -2.61 5.82
CA LYS A 109 19.32 -1.21 5.38
C LYS A 109 18.04 -0.49 5.79
N LEU A 110 16.90 -1.20 5.85
CA LEU A 110 15.66 -0.63 6.35
C LEU A 110 15.77 -0.32 7.86
N ASP A 111 16.38 -1.21 8.64
CA ASP A 111 16.64 -0.96 10.06
C ASP A 111 17.65 0.18 10.29
N ASP A 112 18.70 0.26 9.48
CA ASP A 112 19.62 1.40 9.50
C ASP A 112 18.88 2.73 9.28
N LEU A 113 17.95 2.77 8.33
CA LEU A 113 17.12 3.95 8.08
C LEU A 113 16.21 4.28 9.27
N LEU A 114 15.70 3.29 10.02
CA LEU A 114 14.88 3.55 11.22
C LEU A 114 15.68 4.14 12.39
N THR A 115 17.00 4.18 12.33
CA THR A 115 17.81 4.92 13.32
C THR A 115 17.66 6.43 13.16
N GLU A 116 17.27 6.91 11.97
CA GLU A 116 17.12 8.32 11.63
C GLU A 116 15.66 8.73 11.36
N TYR A 117 14.86 7.80 10.82
CA TYR A 117 13.49 8.03 10.40
C TYR A 117 12.50 7.20 11.23
N ASP A 118 11.29 7.69 11.40
CA ASP A 118 10.20 7.01 12.11
C ASP A 118 9.39 6.10 11.19
N TRP A 119 9.23 6.53 9.93
CA TRP A 119 8.49 5.82 8.89
C TRP A 119 9.26 5.82 7.58
N ILE A 120 9.24 4.68 6.89
CA ILE A 120 9.69 4.53 5.52
C ILE A 120 8.48 4.18 4.70
N VAL A 121 8.14 5.01 3.69
CA VAL A 121 6.95 4.84 2.87
C VAL A 121 7.25 5.00 1.39
N ALA A 122 6.29 4.65 0.52
CA ALA A 122 6.43 4.82 -0.90
C ALA A 122 6.58 6.30 -1.28
N HIS A 123 7.43 6.58 -2.27
CA HIS A 123 7.53 7.93 -2.84
C HIS A 123 6.14 8.35 -3.35
N PRO A 124 5.69 9.58 -3.04
CA PRO A 124 4.38 10.04 -3.45
C PRO A 124 4.19 9.98 -4.97
N GLU A 125 3.00 9.59 -5.40
CA GLU A 125 2.59 9.54 -6.79
C GLU A 125 1.32 10.37 -7.00
N ASN A 126 1.17 10.96 -8.19
CA ASN A 126 -0.04 11.63 -8.63
C ASN A 126 -0.76 10.71 -9.64
N GLU A 127 -1.96 10.27 -9.31
CA GLU A 127 -2.77 9.41 -10.19
C GLU A 127 -3.63 10.22 -11.18
N GLY A 128 -3.55 11.56 -11.15
CA GLY A 128 -4.36 12.47 -11.97
C GLY A 128 -5.79 12.66 -11.42
N GLY A 129 -6.57 13.52 -12.04
CA GLY A 129 -7.98 13.73 -11.67
C GLY A 129 -8.24 14.78 -10.58
N GLY A 130 -7.30 15.68 -10.31
CA GLY A 130 -7.44 16.76 -9.33
C GLY A 130 -6.85 16.38 -7.95
N ASP A 131 -7.46 16.88 -6.88
CA ASP A 131 -7.09 16.52 -5.52
C ASP A 131 -7.47 15.07 -5.17
N LEU A 132 -7.04 14.58 -4.02
CA LEU A 132 -7.28 13.18 -3.63
C LEU A 132 -8.77 12.85 -3.42
N TRP A 133 -9.57 13.85 -3.07
CA TRP A 133 -11.03 13.71 -2.98
C TRP A 133 -11.64 13.43 -4.36
N ASN A 134 -11.32 14.26 -5.35
CA ASN A 134 -11.80 14.10 -6.71
C ASN A 134 -11.25 12.84 -7.39
N GLN A 135 -9.99 12.47 -7.11
CA GLN A 135 -9.42 11.20 -7.57
C GLN A 135 -10.19 9.99 -7.04
N PHE A 136 -10.60 10.01 -5.76
CA PHE A 136 -11.43 8.94 -5.20
C PHE A 136 -12.82 8.92 -5.84
N ALA A 137 -13.48 10.07 -5.95
CA ALA A 137 -14.83 10.21 -6.50
C ALA A 137 -14.95 9.77 -7.96
N LYS A 138 -13.85 9.78 -8.72
CA LYS A 138 -13.83 9.37 -10.13
C LYS A 138 -14.19 7.90 -10.32
N ASP A 139 -13.71 7.02 -9.45
CA ASP A 139 -13.80 5.57 -9.64
C ASP A 139 -14.60 4.88 -8.51
N ASN A 140 -14.92 5.60 -7.42
CA ASN A 140 -15.58 5.08 -6.22
C ASN A 140 -16.78 5.95 -5.83
N ASN A 141 -17.61 5.43 -4.93
CA ASN A 141 -18.71 6.20 -4.36
C ASN A 141 -18.18 7.23 -3.34
N ILE A 142 -18.41 8.51 -3.61
CA ILE A 142 -17.92 9.59 -2.75
C ILE A 142 -18.54 9.58 -1.35
N LEU A 143 -19.72 8.99 -1.18
CA LEU A 143 -20.36 8.84 0.14
C LEU A 143 -19.49 8.04 1.12
N ASP A 144 -18.69 7.08 0.64
CA ASP A 144 -17.80 6.30 1.49
C ASP A 144 -16.68 7.17 2.09
N MET A 145 -16.20 8.13 1.31
CA MET A 145 -15.22 9.10 1.80
C MET A 145 -15.86 10.10 2.77
N GLN A 146 -17.11 10.50 2.54
CA GLN A 146 -17.87 11.32 3.47
C GLN A 146 -18.09 10.59 4.79
N HIS A 147 -18.54 9.32 4.76
CA HIS A 147 -18.66 8.49 5.94
C HIS A 147 -17.32 8.36 6.69
N THR A 148 -16.22 8.22 5.95
CA THR A 148 -14.88 8.15 6.55
C THR A 148 -14.55 9.44 7.30
N ARG A 149 -14.82 10.61 6.70
CA ARG A 149 -14.64 11.91 7.33
C ARG A 149 -15.52 12.09 8.57
N ASP A 150 -16.77 11.65 8.48
CA ASP A 150 -17.74 11.75 9.59
C ASP A 150 -17.28 10.90 10.78
N VAL A 151 -16.85 9.65 10.53
CA VAL A 151 -16.28 8.77 11.56
C VAL A 151 -15.04 9.40 12.20
N ILE A 152 -14.16 10.01 11.41
CA ILE A 152 -12.99 10.73 11.95
C ILE A 152 -13.46 11.92 12.82
N SER A 153 -14.44 12.69 12.37
CA SER A 153 -14.96 13.83 13.12
C SER A 153 -15.57 13.42 14.47
N GLU A 154 -16.25 12.28 14.52
CA GLU A 154 -16.89 11.75 15.73
C GLU A 154 -15.90 11.15 16.73
N LYS A 155 -14.92 10.36 16.24
CA LYS A 155 -14.03 9.57 17.10
C LYS A 155 -12.65 10.20 17.30
N TYR A 156 -12.19 10.96 16.34
CA TYR A 156 -10.83 11.56 16.28
C TYR A 156 -10.88 12.99 15.74
N PRO A 157 -11.63 13.90 16.39
CA PRO A 157 -11.88 15.26 15.86
C PRO A 157 -10.61 16.07 15.60
N ASP A 158 -9.52 15.75 16.30
CA ASP A 158 -8.20 16.36 16.10
C ASP A 158 -7.48 15.91 14.82
N TYR A 159 -7.99 14.90 14.09
CA TYR A 159 -7.50 14.47 12.77
C TYR A 159 -8.23 15.13 11.60
N VAL A 160 -9.38 15.82 11.84
CA VAL A 160 -10.20 16.39 10.77
C VAL A 160 -9.42 17.39 9.91
N ALA A 161 -8.65 18.28 10.53
CA ALA A 161 -7.85 19.25 9.79
C ALA A 161 -6.80 18.59 8.89
N ALA A 162 -6.12 17.52 9.38
CA ALA A 162 -5.15 16.76 8.60
C ALA A 162 -5.84 15.99 7.47
N PHE A 163 -7.02 15.42 7.71
CA PHE A 163 -7.83 14.76 6.69
C PHE A 163 -8.23 15.73 5.58
N ASP A 164 -8.82 16.88 5.93
CA ASP A 164 -9.27 17.87 4.95
C ASP A 164 -8.09 18.42 4.14
N GLU A 165 -6.94 18.69 4.77
CA GLU A 165 -5.76 19.15 4.07
C GLU A 165 -5.24 18.09 3.07
N VAL A 166 -5.12 16.82 3.49
CA VAL A 166 -4.66 15.73 2.61
C VAL A 166 -5.62 15.53 1.44
N MET A 167 -6.92 15.53 1.69
CA MET A 167 -7.93 15.22 0.70
C MET A 167 -8.18 16.34 -0.31
N HIS A 168 -8.13 17.60 0.13
CA HIS A 168 -8.54 18.76 -0.70
C HIS A 168 -7.40 19.67 -1.14
N SER A 169 -6.19 19.52 -0.55
CA SER A 169 -5.04 20.37 -0.90
C SER A 169 -3.91 19.63 -1.59
N SER A 170 -3.99 18.28 -1.72
CA SER A 170 -2.97 17.48 -2.36
C SER A 170 -3.54 16.64 -3.50
N SER A 171 -2.78 16.55 -4.60
CA SER A 171 -2.96 15.56 -5.66
C SER A 171 -1.93 14.41 -5.59
N TRP A 172 -1.08 14.41 -4.57
CA TRP A 172 -0.01 13.46 -4.35
C TRP A 172 -0.23 12.70 -3.05
N MET A 173 -0.03 11.37 -3.08
CA MET A 173 -0.05 10.51 -1.90
C MET A 173 0.99 9.41 -2.01
N SER A 174 1.47 8.90 -0.86
CA SER A 174 2.19 7.64 -0.79
C SER A 174 1.21 6.51 -1.04
N PRO A 175 1.32 5.79 -2.16
CA PRO A 175 0.35 4.77 -2.56
C PRO A 175 0.66 3.40 -1.96
N TYR A 176 -0.23 2.44 -2.21
CA TYR A 176 -0.03 0.99 -2.03
C TYR A 176 -0.09 0.48 -0.59
N ASN A 177 -0.38 1.29 0.41
CA ASN A 177 -0.29 0.89 1.82
C ASN A 177 1.08 0.30 2.20
N MET A 178 2.14 0.66 1.47
CA MET A 178 3.50 0.17 1.72
C MET A 178 4.23 1.03 2.73
N PHE A 179 4.77 0.39 3.75
CA PHE A 179 5.59 1.06 4.76
C PHE A 179 6.61 0.11 5.39
N TYR A 180 7.56 0.68 6.14
CA TYR A 180 8.40 0.02 7.12
C TYR A 180 8.57 0.94 8.34
N ALA A 181 8.31 0.40 9.53
CA ALA A 181 8.32 1.15 10.79
C ALA A 181 8.57 0.22 11.98
N SER A 182 8.83 0.80 13.16
CA SER A 182 8.82 0.01 14.40
C SER A 182 7.43 -0.55 14.68
N LYS A 183 7.37 -1.73 15.29
CA LYS A 183 6.11 -2.40 15.63
C LYS A 183 5.20 -1.51 16.46
N ASN A 184 5.76 -0.78 17.45
CA ASN A 184 4.96 0.11 18.29
C ASN A 184 4.24 1.21 17.49
N LYS A 185 4.94 1.87 16.56
CA LYS A 185 4.33 2.90 15.70
C LYS A 185 3.28 2.33 14.75
N MET A 186 3.57 1.15 14.19
CA MET A 186 2.60 0.44 13.36
C MET A 186 1.37 0.03 14.18
N ASP A 187 1.52 -0.39 15.45
CA ASP A 187 0.41 -0.78 16.32
C ASP A 187 -0.52 0.41 16.60
N GLU A 188 0.04 1.59 16.88
CA GLU A 188 -0.72 2.83 17.08
C GLU A 188 -1.51 3.18 15.80
N TYR A 189 -0.86 3.14 14.64
CA TYR A 189 -1.49 3.36 13.36
C TYR A 189 -2.61 2.35 13.07
N CYS A 190 -2.35 1.06 13.26
CA CYS A 190 -3.33 0.01 13.00
C CYS A 190 -4.54 0.12 13.91
N LYS A 191 -4.33 0.44 15.19
CA LYS A 191 -5.43 0.66 16.14
C LYS A 191 -6.34 1.79 15.64
N TRP A 192 -5.78 2.91 15.24
CA TRP A 192 -6.52 4.05 14.69
C TRP A 192 -7.20 3.70 13.35
N LEU A 193 -6.46 3.10 12.42
CA LEU A 193 -6.95 2.74 11.10
C LEU A 193 -8.15 1.79 11.16
N PHE A 194 -8.01 0.67 11.87
CA PHE A 194 -9.06 -0.36 11.91
C PHE A 194 -10.27 0.08 12.74
N ASP A 195 -10.09 0.93 13.76
CA ASP A 195 -11.21 1.51 14.48
C ASP A 195 -12.07 2.42 13.57
N ILE A 196 -11.45 3.16 12.65
CA ILE A 196 -12.17 3.94 11.64
C ILE A 196 -12.81 3.02 10.60
N LEU A 197 -12.05 2.10 10.01
CA LEU A 197 -12.54 1.27 8.91
C LEU A 197 -13.71 0.37 9.32
N PHE A 198 -13.68 -0.20 10.53
CA PHE A 198 -14.79 -1.00 11.03
C PHE A 198 -16.05 -0.17 11.31
N GLU A 199 -15.90 1.10 11.66
CA GLU A 199 -17.06 1.98 11.84
C GLU A 199 -17.61 2.44 10.49
N VAL A 200 -16.75 2.74 9.51
CA VAL A 200 -17.17 3.02 8.14
C VAL A 200 -17.90 1.83 7.53
N GLU A 201 -17.42 0.60 7.78
CA GLU A 201 -18.06 -0.63 7.30
C GLU A 201 -19.53 -0.74 7.74
N LYS A 202 -19.85 -0.32 8.94
CA LYS A 202 -21.24 -0.34 9.45
C LYS A 202 -22.16 0.65 8.74
N ARG A 203 -21.61 1.69 8.12
CA ARG A 203 -22.33 2.78 7.46
C ARG A 203 -22.38 2.62 5.94
N THR A 204 -21.62 1.67 5.40
CA THR A 204 -21.46 1.46 3.96
C THR A 204 -22.41 0.38 3.45
N ASP A 205 -23.23 0.72 2.46
CA ASP A 205 -23.98 -0.24 1.66
C ASP A 205 -23.25 -0.48 0.34
N MET A 206 -22.70 -1.68 0.17
CA MET A 206 -22.00 -2.09 -1.05
C MET A 206 -22.92 -2.71 -2.11
N SER A 207 -24.25 -2.66 -1.92
CA SER A 207 -25.18 -3.13 -2.92
C SER A 207 -24.99 -2.33 -4.22
N GLY A 208 -24.79 -3.03 -5.34
CA GLY A 208 -24.53 -2.40 -6.62
C GLY A 208 -23.08 -2.00 -6.92
N TYR A 209 -22.12 -2.22 -5.99
CA TYR A 209 -20.73 -1.95 -6.27
C TYR A 209 -20.13 -2.98 -7.25
N THR A 210 -19.35 -2.46 -8.19
CA THR A 210 -18.50 -3.30 -9.06
C THR A 210 -17.42 -4.01 -8.24
N ASP A 211 -16.82 -5.08 -8.78
CA ASP A 211 -15.71 -5.79 -8.10
C ASP A 211 -14.51 -4.88 -7.82
N TYR A 212 -14.29 -3.84 -8.63
CA TYR A 212 -13.29 -2.82 -8.35
C TYR A 212 -13.66 -1.98 -7.12
N GLN A 213 -14.88 -1.47 -7.07
CA GLN A 213 -15.37 -0.62 -5.97
C GLN A 213 -15.48 -1.37 -4.64
N LYS A 214 -15.78 -2.68 -4.68
CA LYS A 214 -15.78 -3.53 -3.46
C LYS A 214 -14.45 -3.52 -2.70
N ARG A 215 -13.33 -3.22 -3.35
CA ARG A 215 -12.01 -3.07 -2.71
C ARG A 215 -11.87 -1.79 -1.88
N LEU A 216 -12.95 -1.24 -1.45
CA LEU A 216 -13.15 0.06 -0.84
C LEU A 216 -12.15 0.36 0.29
N TYR A 217 -12.04 -0.56 1.26
CA TYR A 217 -11.23 -0.29 2.47
C TYR A 217 -9.74 -0.23 2.15
N GLY A 218 -9.27 -0.95 1.14
CA GLY A 218 -7.92 -0.80 0.60
C GLY A 218 -7.68 0.61 0.07
N PHE A 219 -8.63 1.17 -0.70
CA PHE A 219 -8.53 2.53 -1.25
C PHE A 219 -8.64 3.63 -0.18
N LEU A 220 -9.50 3.44 0.82
CA LEU A 220 -9.60 4.36 1.95
C LEU A 220 -8.29 4.37 2.76
N SER A 221 -7.75 3.19 3.05
CA SER A 221 -6.53 3.03 3.82
C SER A 221 -5.30 3.68 3.18
N GLU A 222 -5.15 3.63 1.84
CA GLU A 222 -4.06 4.33 1.15
C GLU A 222 -4.08 5.84 1.46
N ARG A 223 -5.25 6.45 1.53
CA ARG A 223 -5.42 7.86 1.87
C ARG A 223 -5.22 8.11 3.36
N LEU A 224 -5.74 7.23 4.20
CA LEU A 224 -5.65 7.33 5.66
C LEU A 224 -4.20 7.21 6.16
N LEU A 225 -3.32 6.44 5.49
CA LEU A 225 -1.89 6.45 5.80
C LEU A 225 -1.29 7.86 5.63
N ASN A 226 -1.68 8.58 4.58
CA ASN A 226 -1.22 9.94 4.35
C ASN A 226 -1.81 10.93 5.37
N VAL A 227 -3.05 10.73 5.80
CA VAL A 227 -3.67 11.51 6.89
C VAL A 227 -2.94 11.27 8.21
N TRP A 228 -2.61 10.01 8.54
CA TRP A 228 -1.84 9.65 9.72
C TRP A 228 -0.49 10.36 9.75
N LEU A 229 0.28 10.26 8.66
CA LEU A 229 1.59 10.91 8.57
C LEU A 229 1.49 12.44 8.59
N LYS A 230 0.43 13.03 8.05
CA LYS A 230 0.19 14.47 8.10
C LYS A 230 -0.14 14.95 9.50
N LYS A 231 -0.96 14.22 10.24
CA LYS A 231 -1.33 14.52 11.62
C LYS A 231 -0.10 14.45 12.53
N HIS A 232 0.75 13.46 12.31
CA HIS A 232 1.98 13.25 13.07
C HIS A 232 3.17 13.92 12.38
N SER A 233 3.11 15.23 12.23
CA SER A 233 4.16 16.03 11.57
C SER A 233 5.51 16.03 12.31
N GLU A 234 5.54 15.56 13.56
CA GLU A 234 6.74 15.29 14.34
C GLU A 234 7.54 14.09 13.82
N TYR A 235 6.91 13.15 13.08
CA TYR A 235 7.60 11.99 12.52
C TYR A 235 8.52 12.38 11.37
N LYS A 236 9.73 11.88 11.41
CA LYS A 236 10.66 11.92 10.28
C LYS A 236 10.31 10.81 9.30
N VAL A 237 9.88 11.18 8.10
CA VAL A 237 9.43 10.23 7.07
C VAL A 237 10.48 10.12 5.96
N LYS A 238 10.89 8.89 5.65
CA LYS A 238 11.72 8.57 4.48
C LYS A 238 10.86 8.08 3.33
N TYR A 239 10.96 8.73 2.19
CA TYR A 239 10.31 8.30 0.96
C TYR A 239 11.28 7.49 0.10
N LEU A 240 10.92 6.24 -0.21
CA LEU A 240 11.69 5.37 -1.11
C LEU A 240 10.93 5.11 -2.39
N THR A 241 11.67 5.04 -3.48
CA THR A 241 11.10 4.65 -4.78
C THR A 241 10.65 3.20 -4.74
N VAL A 242 9.48 2.94 -5.31
CA VAL A 242 8.92 1.59 -5.47
C VAL A 242 9.12 1.13 -6.91
N PHE A 243 9.62 -0.09 -7.09
CA PHE A 243 9.65 -0.75 -8.40
C PHE A 243 8.70 -1.95 -8.45
N LYS A 244 8.29 -2.32 -9.66
CA LYS A 244 7.50 -3.53 -9.90
C LYS A 244 8.41 -4.63 -10.46
N SER A 245 8.37 -5.83 -9.86
CA SER A 245 9.16 -6.98 -10.34
C SER A 245 8.83 -7.37 -11.77
N ASP A 246 7.60 -7.15 -12.21
CA ASP A 246 7.18 -7.39 -13.61
C ASP A 246 7.90 -6.46 -14.60
N ASP A 247 8.36 -5.29 -14.16
CA ASP A 247 9.07 -4.31 -14.98
C ASP A 247 10.57 -4.62 -15.14
N LEU A 248 11.07 -5.63 -14.43
CA LEU A 248 12.42 -6.16 -14.63
C LEU A 248 12.54 -6.91 -15.97
N ASP A 249 11.44 -7.41 -16.53
CA ASP A 249 11.39 -7.89 -17.90
C ASP A 249 11.37 -6.70 -18.86
N ARG A 250 12.44 -6.56 -19.65
CA ARG A 250 12.62 -5.41 -20.55
C ARG A 250 11.50 -5.28 -21.60
N LYS A 251 10.96 -6.40 -22.09
CA LYS A 251 9.88 -6.38 -23.08
C LYS A 251 8.56 -5.91 -22.43
N ALA A 252 8.28 -6.41 -21.24
CA ALA A 252 7.12 -5.98 -20.46
C ALA A 252 7.22 -4.50 -20.07
N LEU A 253 8.42 -4.04 -19.67
CA LEU A 253 8.68 -2.64 -19.33
C LEU A 253 8.45 -1.72 -20.52
N ILE A 254 9.02 -2.01 -21.69
CA ILE A 254 8.84 -1.20 -22.91
C ILE A 254 7.36 -1.09 -23.26
N ARG A 255 6.63 -2.22 -23.30
CA ARG A 255 5.18 -2.22 -23.58
C ARG A 255 4.40 -1.37 -22.59
N ARG A 256 4.77 -1.38 -21.30
CA ARG A 256 4.12 -0.55 -20.27
C ARG A 256 4.40 0.93 -20.46
N ILE A 257 5.65 1.29 -20.78
CA ILE A 257 6.05 2.67 -21.08
C ILE A 257 5.28 3.18 -22.32
N THR A 258 5.24 2.41 -23.40
CA THR A 258 4.53 2.81 -24.61
C THR A 258 3.04 3.00 -24.38
N ASN A 259 2.41 2.14 -23.59
CA ASN A 259 1.01 2.29 -23.20
C ASN A 259 0.77 3.53 -22.29
N HIS A 260 1.67 3.76 -21.33
CA HIS A 260 1.56 4.88 -20.40
C HIS A 260 1.66 6.24 -21.11
N PHE A 261 2.56 6.36 -22.09
CA PHE A 261 2.75 7.57 -22.87
C PHE A 261 1.89 7.66 -24.15
N GLY A 262 0.99 6.69 -24.37
CA GLY A 262 0.07 6.71 -25.52
C GLY A 262 0.73 6.48 -26.89
N ILE A 263 1.97 5.97 -26.93
CA ILE A 263 2.76 5.80 -28.15
C ILE A 263 2.21 4.69 -29.07
N THR A 264 1.39 3.77 -28.55
CA THR A 264 0.83 2.63 -29.30
C THR A 264 -0.49 2.89 -30.03
N LYS A 265 -1.04 4.10 -30.02
CA LYS A 265 -2.29 4.43 -30.72
C LYS A 265 -2.13 4.73 -32.23
N GLY A 266 -0.97 4.49 -32.82
CA GLY A 266 -0.63 4.87 -34.19
C GLY A 266 -0.40 3.73 -35.20
N VAL A 267 -0.71 2.47 -34.89
CA VAL A 267 -0.54 1.34 -35.84
C VAL A 267 -1.78 0.48 -35.83
N ASN A 268 -2.85 0.99 -36.39
CA ASN A 268 -3.95 0.25 -36.98
C ASN A 268 -4.61 1.18 -38.02
N ASN A 269 -4.13 1.09 -39.23
CA ASN A 269 -4.89 1.32 -40.46
C ASN A 269 -4.79 0.07 -41.30
#